data_6540f5cfb5af11d52c6cfe22a2b840cf
#
_entry.id   6540f5cfb5af11d52c6cfe22a2b840cf
#
_cell.length_a   1.000
_cell.length_b   1.000
_cell.length_c   1.000
_cell.angle_alpha   90.00
_cell.angle_beta   90.00
_cell.angle_gamma   90.00
#
_symmetry.space_group_name_H-M   'P 1'
#
loop_
_entity.id
_entity.type
_entity.pdbx_description
1 polymer ?
#
loop_
_entity_poly.entity_id
_entity_poly.type
_entity_poly.pdbx_seq_one_letter_code
_entity_poly.pdbx_strand_id
1 'polypeptide(L)'
;MRSKLTLNKCSLVMMAAGAAIIASPASALNIFVCEPEWKAFLESHAPDASIYSATTAKQDPHYVQARPSLIAKMRQADMAMCSGAELEVGWLPMLQVRSSNAAVQNGAPSMIYATDFVRMLDTHAHVDRSMGDIHAHGNPHVQFAANDMIPLSRKVTERLKAIDPENAPSYQVNGMKFRAHWRKKLKEWNEKGAALKGKQVVGYHATYRYLYHWLGMKQIADLEPKPGISPTTSHLQSLTKLDADSFDAIVYSSHQEQRPANWLQDHTGKPVIQLPLTVSEGESLDEMYDQVIDDLLDVLVPPVPVKI
;
A
#
# COMPACT_ATOMS: atom_id res chain seq x y z
N MET A 1 -76.33 65.15 12.18
CA MET A 1 -75.71 64.01 12.91
C MET A 1 -74.77 63.29 11.97
N ARG A 2 -73.47 63.47 12.19
CA ARG A 2 -72.41 62.80 11.38
C ARG A 2 -71.71 61.70 12.20
N SER A 3 -71.94 60.45 11.83
CA SER A 3 -71.30 59.30 12.44
C SER A 3 -69.89 59.11 11.85
N LYS A 4 -68.87 59.05 12.69
CA LYS A 4 -67.49 58.76 12.29
C LYS A 4 -67.23 57.21 12.40
N LEU A 5 -66.99 56.57 11.31
CA LEU A 5 -66.46 55.21 11.29
C LEU A 5 -64.97 55.27 11.60
N THR A 6 -64.52 54.55 12.64
CA THR A 6 -63.14 54.31 12.97
C THR A 6 -62.68 53.00 12.31
N LEU A 7 -61.70 53.08 11.39
CA LEU A 7 -61.04 51.90 10.80
C LEU A 7 -60.03 51.35 11.79
N ASN A 8 -60.22 50.07 12.22
CA ASN A 8 -59.24 49.31 12.99
C ASN A 8 -58.20 48.71 12.01
N LYS A 9 -56.94 49.13 12.16
CA LYS A 9 -55.79 48.50 11.45
C LYS A 9 -55.42 47.24 12.17
N CYS A 10 -55.74 46.07 11.60
CA CYS A 10 -55.18 44.76 11.99
C CYS A 10 -53.76 44.66 11.44
N SER A 11 -52.76 44.75 12.31
CA SER A 11 -51.36 44.46 11.95
C SER A 11 -51.16 42.99 11.94
N LEU A 12 -50.96 42.44 10.74
CA LEU A 12 -50.59 41.03 10.52
C LEU A 12 -49.07 40.86 10.79
N VAL A 13 -48.70 40.29 11.94
CA VAL A 13 -47.31 39.94 12.25
C VAL A 13 -47.03 38.61 11.59
N MET A 14 -46.27 38.62 10.47
CA MET A 14 -45.72 37.44 9.85
C MET A 14 -44.54 36.92 10.69
N MET A 15 -44.71 35.86 11.47
CA MET A 15 -43.63 35.10 12.08
C MET A 15 -42.92 34.27 10.99
N ALA A 16 -41.76 34.72 10.54
CA ALA A 16 -40.87 33.92 9.74
C ALA A 16 -40.19 32.88 10.67
N ALA A 17 -40.70 31.64 10.65
CA ALA A 17 -40.02 30.53 11.30
C ALA A 17 -38.78 30.17 10.47
N GLY A 18 -37.62 30.67 10.87
CA GLY A 18 -36.33 30.23 10.33
C GLY A 18 -36.07 28.78 10.75
N ALA A 19 -36.22 27.86 9.82
CA ALA A 19 -35.75 26.51 10.01
C ALA A 19 -34.20 26.53 10.06
N ALA A 20 -33.63 26.50 11.26
CA ALA A 20 -32.23 26.26 11.45
C ALA A 20 -31.93 24.80 10.96
N ILE A 21 -31.32 24.67 9.81
CA ILE A 21 -30.74 23.41 9.35
C ILE A 21 -29.60 23.11 10.32
N ILE A 22 -29.88 22.23 11.29
CA ILE A 22 -28.85 21.66 12.14
C ILE A 22 -28.08 20.70 11.23
N ALA A 23 -26.99 21.19 10.63
CA ALA A 23 -26.03 20.33 9.98
C ALA A 23 -25.47 19.41 11.07
N SER A 24 -25.85 18.12 11.07
CA SER A 24 -25.17 17.12 11.88
C SER A 24 -23.70 17.15 11.47
N PRO A 25 -22.75 17.14 12.41
CA PRO A 25 -21.35 16.99 12.04
C PRO A 25 -21.22 15.70 11.22
N ALA A 26 -20.77 15.82 9.98
CA ALA A 26 -20.45 14.66 9.17
C ALA A 26 -19.43 13.84 9.97
N SER A 27 -19.78 12.61 10.35
CA SER A 27 -18.85 11.71 11.02
C SER A 27 -17.74 11.41 10.02
N ALA A 28 -16.49 11.59 10.44
CA ALA A 28 -15.36 11.23 9.60
C ALA A 28 -15.43 9.74 9.22
N LEU A 29 -15.21 9.44 7.94
CA LEU A 29 -15.20 8.08 7.42
C LEU A 29 -14.14 7.25 8.17
N ASN A 30 -14.52 6.11 8.74
CA ASN A 30 -13.59 5.20 9.39
C ASN A 30 -13.07 4.17 8.38
N ILE A 31 -11.78 4.16 8.14
CA ILE A 31 -11.16 3.25 7.18
C ILE A 31 -10.19 2.33 7.92
N PHE A 32 -10.34 1.02 7.69
CA PHE A 32 -9.38 0.02 8.13
C PHE A 32 -8.47 -0.34 6.97
N VAL A 33 -7.15 -0.26 7.17
CA VAL A 33 -6.19 -0.77 6.19
C VAL A 33 -5.36 -1.90 6.79
N CYS A 34 -4.96 -2.82 5.96
CA CYS A 34 -4.13 -3.94 6.41
C CYS A 34 -2.68 -3.49 6.59
N GLU A 35 -2.13 -2.72 5.66
CA GLU A 35 -0.73 -2.31 5.63
C GLU A 35 -0.58 -0.77 5.58
N PRO A 36 0.56 -0.23 6.09
CA PRO A 36 0.80 1.22 6.18
C PRO A 36 0.81 1.94 4.82
N GLU A 37 1.25 1.30 3.74
CA GLU A 37 1.24 1.89 2.39
C GLU A 37 -0.17 2.27 1.94
N TRP A 38 -1.18 1.47 2.30
CA TRP A 38 -2.56 1.78 1.98
C TRP A 38 -3.12 2.90 2.84
N LYS A 39 -2.59 3.08 4.07
CA LYS A 39 -2.90 4.25 4.88
C LYS A 39 -2.38 5.52 4.19
N ALA A 40 -1.10 5.58 3.86
CA ALA A 40 -0.49 6.73 3.19
C ALA A 40 -1.17 7.03 1.83
N PHE A 41 -1.51 5.99 1.07
CA PHE A 41 -2.25 6.13 -0.18
C PHE A 41 -3.64 6.76 0.05
N LEU A 42 -4.39 6.28 1.04
CA LEU A 42 -5.75 6.78 1.33
C LEU A 42 -5.75 8.16 1.99
N GLU A 43 -4.76 8.52 2.79
CA GLU A 43 -4.59 9.88 3.33
C GLU A 43 -4.50 10.92 2.22
N SER A 44 -3.89 10.56 1.07
CA SER A 44 -3.87 11.43 -0.11
C SER A 44 -5.23 11.59 -0.80
N HIS A 45 -6.19 10.69 -0.57
CA HIS A 45 -7.52 10.70 -1.20
C HIS A 45 -8.61 11.20 -0.26
N ALA A 46 -8.51 10.88 1.01
CA ALA A 46 -9.49 11.16 2.08
C ALA A 46 -8.76 11.65 3.34
N PRO A 47 -8.16 12.86 3.32
CA PRO A 47 -7.33 13.36 4.42
C PRO A 47 -8.13 13.58 5.73
N ASP A 48 -9.44 13.76 5.62
CA ASP A 48 -10.32 13.96 6.78
C ASP A 48 -10.85 12.64 7.36
N ALA A 49 -10.54 11.49 6.75
CA ALA A 49 -10.94 10.18 7.24
C ALA A 49 -10.09 9.72 8.44
N SER A 50 -10.71 8.94 9.31
CA SER A 50 -10.00 8.23 10.39
C SER A 50 -9.45 6.91 9.86
N ILE A 51 -8.16 6.86 9.52
CA ILE A 51 -7.54 5.68 8.89
C ILE A 51 -6.69 4.93 9.91
N TYR A 52 -7.01 3.66 10.12
CA TYR A 52 -6.30 2.76 11.03
C TYR A 52 -5.58 1.67 10.26
N SER A 53 -4.24 1.56 10.45
CA SER A 53 -3.44 0.47 9.90
C SER A 53 -3.33 -0.71 10.88
N ALA A 54 -3.55 -1.92 10.39
CA ALA A 54 -3.46 -3.14 11.18
C ALA A 54 -2.02 -3.52 11.49
N THR A 55 -1.11 -3.22 10.58
CA THR A 55 0.33 -3.49 10.68
C THR A 55 1.16 -2.22 10.76
N THR A 56 2.44 -2.39 10.99
CA THR A 56 3.47 -1.33 11.01
C THR A 56 4.59 -1.68 10.04
N ALA A 57 5.46 -0.72 9.71
CA ALA A 57 6.60 -0.91 8.81
C ALA A 57 7.61 -2.00 9.22
N LYS A 58 7.54 -2.47 10.48
CA LYS A 58 8.44 -3.50 11.03
C LYS A 58 7.78 -4.87 11.18
N GLN A 59 6.54 -5.02 10.71
CA GLN A 59 5.79 -6.28 10.81
C GLN A 59 5.66 -6.93 9.45
N ASP A 60 5.88 -8.24 9.42
CA ASP A 60 5.55 -9.05 8.26
C ASP A 60 4.03 -9.17 8.12
N PRO A 61 3.42 -8.70 7.02
CA PRO A 61 1.96 -8.74 6.85
C PRO A 61 1.40 -10.16 6.68
N HIS A 62 2.22 -11.15 6.37
CA HIS A 62 1.78 -12.56 6.31
C HIS A 62 1.43 -13.10 7.71
N TYR A 63 2.09 -12.59 8.77
CA TYR A 63 2.03 -13.16 10.13
C TYR A 63 1.52 -12.15 11.15
N VAL A 64 0.21 -11.87 11.10
CA VAL A 64 -0.47 -10.96 12.03
C VAL A 64 -1.41 -11.74 12.94
N GLN A 65 -1.46 -11.38 14.22
CA GLN A 65 -2.42 -11.97 15.13
C GLN A 65 -3.75 -11.23 15.10
N ALA A 66 -4.86 -11.96 14.95
CA ALA A 66 -6.22 -11.41 14.97
C ALA A 66 -6.63 -11.03 16.42
N ARG A 67 -5.98 -10.00 16.97
CA ARG A 67 -6.19 -9.52 18.36
C ARG A 67 -7.51 -8.73 18.48
N PRO A 68 -8.09 -8.66 19.71
CA PRO A 68 -9.37 -7.99 19.97
C PRO A 68 -9.41 -6.51 19.50
N SER A 69 -8.29 -5.78 19.60
CA SER A 69 -8.19 -4.40 19.13
C SER A 69 -8.41 -4.26 17.63
N LEU A 70 -7.86 -5.18 16.81
CA LEU A 70 -8.07 -5.19 15.35
C LEU A 70 -9.52 -5.53 15.03
N ILE A 71 -10.12 -6.51 15.74
CA ILE A 71 -11.54 -6.85 15.57
C ILE A 71 -12.43 -5.64 15.87
N ALA A 72 -12.15 -4.90 16.93
CA ALA A 72 -12.91 -3.70 17.29
C ALA A 72 -12.80 -2.59 16.23
N LYS A 73 -11.59 -2.36 15.68
CA LYS A 73 -11.36 -1.39 14.60
C LYS A 73 -12.07 -1.80 13.31
N MET A 74 -11.97 -3.06 12.91
CA MET A 74 -12.67 -3.56 11.73
C MET A 74 -14.20 -3.52 11.87
N ARG A 75 -14.73 -3.71 13.09
CA ARG A 75 -16.18 -3.58 13.36
C ARG A 75 -16.69 -2.17 13.14
N GLN A 76 -15.87 -1.16 13.38
CA GLN A 76 -16.23 0.26 13.24
C GLN A 76 -15.94 0.82 11.85
N ALA A 77 -15.31 0.03 10.98
CA ALA A 77 -14.88 0.51 9.68
C ALA A 77 -16.07 0.62 8.70
N ASP A 78 -16.14 1.74 8.01
CA ASP A 78 -17.06 1.97 6.88
C ASP A 78 -16.50 1.39 5.58
N MET A 79 -15.16 1.29 5.51
CA MET A 79 -14.40 0.76 4.39
C MET A 79 -13.16 0.02 4.89
N ALA A 80 -12.72 -1.00 4.17
CA ALA A 80 -11.42 -1.63 4.37
C ALA A 80 -10.63 -1.71 3.06
N MET A 81 -9.29 -1.57 3.14
CA MET A 81 -8.37 -1.77 2.02
C MET A 81 -7.17 -2.60 2.47
N CYS A 82 -6.90 -3.66 1.73
CA CYS A 82 -5.81 -4.61 1.94
C CYS A 82 -5.06 -4.86 0.63
N SER A 83 -3.89 -5.47 0.68
CA SER A 83 -3.15 -5.88 -0.52
C SER A 83 -3.90 -6.93 -1.31
N GLY A 84 -4.31 -8.03 -0.68
CA GLY A 84 -5.01 -9.13 -1.33
C GLY A 84 -4.06 -10.20 -1.88
N ALA A 85 -4.52 -11.00 -2.86
CA ALA A 85 -3.79 -12.15 -3.38
C ALA A 85 -3.23 -13.05 -2.27
N GLU A 86 -4.03 -13.29 -1.24
CA GLU A 86 -3.73 -14.18 -0.10
C GLU A 86 -2.63 -13.68 0.87
N LEU A 87 -2.15 -12.43 0.76
CA LEU A 87 -1.17 -11.87 1.70
C LEU A 87 -1.66 -11.98 3.15
N GLU A 88 -2.91 -11.61 3.37
CA GLU A 88 -3.52 -11.53 4.71
C GLU A 88 -4.34 -12.79 5.06
N VAL A 89 -4.22 -13.88 4.27
CA VAL A 89 -5.07 -15.08 4.41
C VAL A 89 -5.00 -15.70 5.80
N GLY A 90 -3.87 -15.57 6.49
CA GLY A 90 -3.65 -16.12 7.84
C GLY A 90 -4.45 -15.43 8.95
N TRP A 91 -4.96 -14.20 8.74
CA TRP A 91 -5.56 -13.40 9.81
C TRP A 91 -6.79 -12.57 9.41
N LEU A 92 -6.84 -12.01 8.21
CA LEU A 92 -7.92 -11.14 7.75
C LEU A 92 -9.30 -11.84 7.77
N PRO A 93 -9.47 -13.09 7.28
CA PRO A 93 -10.77 -13.77 7.33
C PRO A 93 -11.32 -13.90 8.76
N MET A 94 -10.44 -14.14 9.75
CA MET A 94 -10.85 -14.21 11.15
C MET A 94 -11.34 -12.85 11.66
N LEU A 95 -10.69 -11.74 11.28
CA LEU A 95 -11.14 -10.38 11.63
C LEU A 95 -12.49 -10.07 10.99
N GLN A 96 -12.67 -10.38 9.71
CA GLN A 96 -13.91 -10.16 9.00
C GLN A 96 -15.09 -10.88 9.68
N VAL A 97 -14.93 -12.17 9.97
CA VAL A 97 -15.97 -12.97 10.66
C VAL A 97 -16.26 -12.41 12.06
N ARG A 98 -15.23 -12.16 12.88
CA ARG A 98 -15.42 -11.72 14.28
C ARG A 98 -15.84 -10.26 14.41
N SER A 99 -15.59 -9.42 13.43
CA SER A 99 -16.10 -8.04 13.40
C SER A 99 -17.60 -7.99 13.24
N SER A 100 -18.20 -8.99 12.57
CA SER A 100 -19.62 -9.02 12.17
C SER A 100 -20.04 -7.76 11.41
N ASN A 101 -19.11 -7.11 10.69
CA ASN A 101 -19.35 -5.92 9.91
C ASN A 101 -19.56 -6.31 8.44
N ALA A 102 -20.77 -6.16 7.94
CA ALA A 102 -21.13 -6.54 6.57
C ALA A 102 -20.40 -5.68 5.51
N ALA A 103 -20.03 -4.44 5.83
CA ALA A 103 -19.38 -3.52 4.89
C ALA A 103 -17.98 -4.00 4.49
N VAL A 104 -17.28 -4.75 5.34
CA VAL A 104 -15.88 -5.18 5.14
C VAL A 104 -15.73 -6.69 4.93
N GLN A 105 -16.82 -7.38 4.60
CA GLN A 105 -16.75 -8.80 4.19
C GLN A 105 -16.25 -8.94 2.76
N ASN A 106 -15.68 -10.10 2.44
CA ASN A 106 -15.26 -10.41 1.06
C ASN A 106 -16.44 -10.24 0.10
N GLY A 107 -16.19 -9.52 -1.01
CA GLY A 107 -17.20 -9.21 -2.02
C GLY A 107 -18.09 -8.00 -1.69
N ALA A 108 -18.00 -7.42 -0.49
CA ALA A 108 -18.67 -6.17 -0.18
C ALA A 108 -18.06 -5.00 -0.98
N PRO A 109 -18.87 -4.03 -1.45
CA PRO A 109 -18.34 -2.89 -2.21
C PRO A 109 -17.32 -2.04 -1.45
N SER A 110 -17.38 -2.02 -0.12
CA SER A 110 -16.47 -1.26 0.76
C SER A 110 -15.22 -2.05 1.16
N MET A 111 -15.09 -3.33 0.76
CA MET A 111 -13.86 -4.11 0.88
C MET A 111 -13.07 -3.99 -0.41
N ILE A 112 -11.85 -3.47 -0.35
CA ILE A 112 -10.98 -3.25 -1.51
C ILE A 112 -9.72 -4.08 -1.33
N TYR A 113 -9.39 -4.85 -2.34
CA TYR A 113 -8.09 -5.48 -2.50
C TYR A 113 -7.31 -4.76 -3.60
N ALA A 114 -6.10 -4.27 -3.29
CA ALA A 114 -5.29 -3.53 -4.25
C ALA A 114 -4.94 -4.38 -5.47
N THR A 115 -4.69 -5.67 -5.25
CA THR A 115 -4.40 -6.67 -6.29
C THR A 115 -5.50 -6.82 -7.34
N ASP A 116 -6.76 -6.47 -7.02
CA ASP A 116 -7.87 -6.51 -8.00
C ASP A 116 -7.70 -5.47 -9.13
N PHE A 117 -6.81 -4.49 -8.94
CA PHE A 117 -6.64 -3.35 -9.85
C PHE A 117 -5.21 -3.21 -10.39
N VAL A 118 -4.38 -4.21 -10.13
CA VAL A 118 -2.98 -4.28 -10.55
C VAL A 118 -2.80 -5.47 -11.48
N ARG A 119 -1.94 -5.32 -12.51
CA ARG A 119 -1.54 -6.45 -13.32
C ARG A 119 -0.65 -7.40 -12.52
N MET A 120 -1.19 -8.56 -12.17
CA MET A 120 -0.50 -9.53 -11.33
C MET A 120 0.74 -10.13 -12.00
N LEU A 121 1.84 -10.19 -11.26
CA LEU A 121 3.07 -10.91 -11.60
C LEU A 121 3.12 -12.23 -10.82
N ASP A 122 3.99 -13.16 -11.25
CA ASP A 122 4.26 -14.43 -10.58
C ASP A 122 2.99 -15.26 -10.28
N THR A 123 2.03 -15.28 -11.23
CA THR A 123 0.82 -16.11 -11.11
C THR A 123 1.15 -17.59 -11.36
N HIS A 124 0.53 -18.48 -10.58
CA HIS A 124 0.77 -19.93 -10.67
C HIS A 124 -0.52 -20.69 -10.97
N ALA A 125 -0.52 -21.56 -11.96
CA ALA A 125 -1.66 -22.39 -12.32
C ALA A 125 -1.96 -23.46 -11.25
N HIS A 126 -0.98 -23.84 -10.45
CA HIS A 126 -1.08 -24.82 -9.37
C HIS A 126 -0.13 -24.45 -8.24
N VAL A 127 -0.66 -24.47 -7.02
CA VAL A 127 0.09 -24.22 -5.77
C VAL A 127 -0.24 -25.33 -4.79
N ASP A 128 0.78 -25.87 -4.13
CA ASP A 128 0.63 -26.80 -3.04
C ASP A 128 1.53 -26.43 -1.84
N ARG A 129 1.23 -27.04 -0.68
CA ARG A 129 1.93 -26.71 0.58
C ARG A 129 3.45 -26.97 0.54
N SER A 130 3.94 -27.79 -0.41
CA SER A 130 5.38 -28.07 -0.53
C SER A 130 6.15 -26.90 -1.14
N MET A 131 5.47 -25.95 -1.74
CA MET A 131 6.05 -24.82 -2.44
C MET A 131 6.38 -23.63 -1.52
N GLY A 132 5.95 -23.67 -0.25
CA GLY A 132 6.07 -22.56 0.71
C GLY A 132 4.90 -21.58 0.60
N ASP A 133 5.11 -20.32 1.02
CA ASP A 133 4.09 -19.26 0.98
C ASP A 133 3.97 -18.66 -0.43
N ILE A 134 3.73 -19.51 -1.42
CA ILE A 134 3.45 -19.08 -2.79
C ILE A 134 1.98 -18.72 -2.92
N HIS A 135 1.72 -17.56 -3.50
CA HIS A 135 0.38 -17.03 -3.74
C HIS A 135 -0.11 -17.45 -5.14
N ALA A 136 -1.18 -18.26 -5.21
CA ALA A 136 -1.70 -18.75 -6.48
C ALA A 136 -2.12 -17.63 -7.44
N HIS A 137 -2.73 -16.58 -6.89
CA HIS A 137 -3.25 -15.43 -7.64
C HIS A 137 -2.16 -14.43 -8.06
N GLY A 138 -0.91 -14.66 -7.70
CA GLY A 138 0.24 -13.83 -8.04
C GLY A 138 0.84 -13.11 -6.83
N ASN A 139 1.93 -12.41 -7.07
CA ASN A 139 2.70 -11.72 -6.03
C ASN A 139 1.89 -10.60 -5.38
N PRO A 140 1.66 -10.61 -4.06
CA PRO A 140 0.81 -9.65 -3.36
C PRO A 140 1.48 -8.29 -3.08
N HIS A 141 2.79 -8.16 -3.28
CA HIS A 141 3.56 -6.94 -2.93
C HIS A 141 3.36 -5.82 -3.97
N VAL A 142 2.09 -5.52 -4.26
CA VAL A 142 1.67 -4.57 -5.30
C VAL A 142 1.90 -3.11 -4.92
N GLN A 143 2.28 -2.81 -3.68
CA GLN A 143 2.73 -1.48 -3.27
C GLN A 143 3.94 -0.99 -4.08
N PHE A 144 4.66 -1.89 -4.74
CA PHE A 144 5.77 -1.56 -5.65
C PHE A 144 5.38 -1.53 -7.14
N ALA A 145 4.09 -1.66 -7.46
CA ALA A 145 3.57 -1.56 -8.83
C ALA A 145 3.31 -0.09 -9.23
N ALA A 146 4.37 0.71 -9.35
CA ALA A 146 4.31 2.17 -9.53
C ALA A 146 3.35 2.62 -10.64
N ASN A 147 3.33 1.93 -11.78
CA ASN A 147 2.47 2.27 -12.91
C ASN A 147 0.98 2.01 -12.63
N ASP A 148 0.66 1.09 -11.74
CA ASP A 148 -0.71 0.68 -11.43
C ASP A 148 -1.36 1.53 -10.33
N MET A 149 -0.61 2.40 -9.65
CA MET A 149 -1.15 3.33 -8.65
C MET A 149 -2.16 4.32 -9.27
N ILE A 150 -2.02 4.67 -10.55
CA ILE A 150 -2.96 5.57 -11.24
C ILE A 150 -4.32 4.90 -11.48
N PRO A 151 -4.44 3.70 -12.08
CA PRO A 151 -5.71 2.99 -12.17
C PRO A 151 -6.29 2.65 -10.80
N LEU A 152 -5.48 2.22 -9.82
CA LEU A 152 -5.92 1.97 -8.44
C LEU A 152 -6.53 3.24 -7.83
N SER A 153 -5.88 4.40 -7.96
CA SER A 153 -6.41 5.69 -7.48
C SER A 153 -7.78 6.04 -8.08
N ARG A 154 -8.02 5.74 -9.35
CA ARG A 154 -9.35 5.96 -9.95
C ARG A 154 -10.41 5.11 -9.27
N LYS A 155 -10.14 3.83 -9.06
CA LYS A 155 -11.06 2.89 -8.45
C LYS A 155 -11.34 3.23 -7.00
N VAL A 156 -10.32 3.56 -6.23
CA VAL A 156 -10.47 4.01 -4.84
C VAL A 156 -11.28 5.31 -4.77
N THR A 157 -11.01 6.29 -5.65
CA THR A 157 -11.81 7.52 -5.73
C THR A 157 -13.30 7.21 -6.00
N GLU A 158 -13.59 6.31 -6.94
CA GLU A 158 -14.97 5.88 -7.25
C GLU A 158 -15.65 5.23 -6.03
N ARG A 159 -14.93 4.39 -5.29
CA ARG A 159 -15.44 3.73 -4.09
C ARG A 159 -15.72 4.71 -2.96
N LEU A 160 -14.79 5.60 -2.66
CA LEU A 160 -14.96 6.65 -1.64
C LEU A 160 -16.20 7.50 -1.94
N LYS A 161 -16.39 7.93 -3.19
CA LYS A 161 -17.57 8.69 -3.62
C LYS A 161 -18.88 7.92 -3.47
N ALA A 162 -18.85 6.60 -3.63
CA ALA A 162 -20.05 5.76 -3.49
C ALA A 162 -20.40 5.50 -2.02
N ILE A 163 -19.39 5.36 -1.15
CA ILE A 163 -19.57 5.08 0.29
C ILE A 163 -19.96 6.35 1.04
N ASP A 164 -19.37 7.50 0.67
CA ASP A 164 -19.58 8.79 1.30
C ASP A 164 -19.91 9.86 0.22
N PRO A 165 -21.16 9.91 -0.25
CA PRO A 165 -21.57 10.83 -1.30
C PRO A 165 -21.49 12.32 -0.92
N GLU A 166 -21.59 12.64 0.36
CA GLU A 166 -21.52 14.03 0.85
C GLU A 166 -20.15 14.63 0.59
N ASN A 167 -19.08 13.85 0.73
CA ASN A 167 -17.69 14.24 0.48
C ASN A 167 -17.19 13.88 -0.93
N ALA A 168 -18.07 13.39 -1.81
CA ALA A 168 -17.70 12.98 -3.18
C ALA A 168 -16.91 14.03 -3.98
N PRO A 169 -17.23 15.35 -3.92
CA PRO A 169 -16.44 16.37 -4.61
C PRO A 169 -14.99 16.46 -4.12
N SER A 170 -14.77 16.33 -2.80
CA SER A 170 -13.44 16.35 -2.19
C SER A 170 -12.61 15.15 -2.65
N TYR A 171 -13.18 13.94 -2.62
CA TYR A 171 -12.51 12.72 -3.10
C TYR A 171 -12.15 12.81 -4.58
N GLN A 172 -13.03 13.38 -5.40
CA GLN A 172 -12.75 13.61 -6.83
C GLN A 172 -11.55 14.52 -7.02
N VAL A 173 -11.48 15.65 -6.31
CA VAL A 173 -10.38 16.63 -6.39
C VAL A 173 -9.08 16.01 -5.89
N ASN A 174 -9.10 15.35 -4.74
CA ASN A 174 -7.92 14.73 -4.13
C ASN A 174 -7.36 13.60 -5.01
N GLY A 175 -8.22 12.72 -5.52
CA GLY A 175 -7.81 11.68 -6.45
C GLY A 175 -7.21 12.24 -7.75
N MET A 176 -7.73 13.37 -8.26
CA MET A 176 -7.13 14.06 -9.42
C MET A 176 -5.75 14.64 -9.09
N LYS A 177 -5.59 15.27 -7.91
CA LYS A 177 -4.30 15.81 -7.43
C LYS A 177 -3.27 14.68 -7.28
N PHE A 178 -3.64 13.59 -6.60
CA PHE A 178 -2.78 12.42 -6.46
C PHE A 178 -2.29 11.92 -7.82
N ARG A 179 -3.19 11.65 -8.76
CA ARG A 179 -2.82 11.13 -10.09
C ARG A 179 -1.98 12.11 -10.91
N ALA A 180 -2.17 13.41 -10.74
CA ALA A 180 -1.33 14.43 -11.41
C ALA A 180 0.09 14.42 -10.83
N HIS A 181 0.22 14.43 -9.51
CA HIS A 181 1.48 14.33 -8.78
C HIS A 181 2.21 13.03 -9.12
N TRP A 182 1.52 11.88 -9.04
CA TRP A 182 2.10 10.56 -9.33
C TRP A 182 2.66 10.43 -10.75
N ARG A 183 1.96 11.02 -11.76
CA ARG A 183 2.50 11.04 -13.14
C ARG A 183 3.80 11.83 -13.24
N LYS A 184 3.91 12.94 -12.50
CA LYS A 184 5.15 13.72 -12.45
C LYS A 184 6.26 12.89 -11.81
N LYS A 185 6.00 12.28 -10.67
CA LYS A 185 6.96 11.40 -9.97
C LYS A 185 7.35 10.19 -10.82
N LEU A 186 6.41 9.53 -11.50
CA LEU A 186 6.72 8.43 -12.41
C LEU A 186 7.70 8.83 -13.52
N LYS A 187 7.56 10.06 -14.05
CA LYS A 187 8.51 10.55 -15.05
C LYS A 187 9.90 10.73 -14.45
N GLU A 188 9.98 11.38 -13.29
CA GLU A 188 11.24 11.61 -12.56
C GLU A 188 11.91 10.27 -12.20
N TRP A 189 11.16 9.32 -11.66
CA TRP A 189 11.68 8.00 -11.31
C TRP A 189 12.12 7.18 -12.53
N ASN A 190 11.40 7.24 -13.66
CA ASN A 190 11.83 6.58 -14.90
C ASN A 190 13.15 7.15 -15.43
N GLU A 191 13.32 8.47 -15.38
CA GLU A 191 14.56 9.12 -15.80
C GLU A 191 15.70 8.75 -14.87
N LYS A 192 15.49 8.84 -13.54
CA LYS A 192 16.48 8.54 -12.50
C LYS A 192 16.85 7.06 -12.48
N GLY A 193 15.83 6.18 -12.50
CA GLY A 193 16.00 4.72 -12.44
C GLY A 193 16.50 4.07 -13.73
N ALA A 194 16.62 4.81 -14.83
CA ALA A 194 17.07 4.25 -16.12
C ALA A 194 18.47 3.59 -16.03
N ALA A 195 19.33 4.07 -15.13
CA ALA A 195 20.66 3.51 -14.90
C ALA A 195 20.63 2.13 -14.20
N LEU A 196 19.50 1.74 -13.61
CA LEU A 196 19.31 0.43 -12.96
C LEU A 196 18.96 -0.68 -13.96
N LYS A 197 18.63 -0.32 -15.21
CA LYS A 197 18.24 -1.29 -16.23
C LYS A 197 19.33 -2.34 -16.45
N GLY A 198 18.92 -3.62 -16.40
CA GLY A 198 19.83 -4.76 -16.59
C GLY A 198 20.57 -5.20 -15.32
N LYS A 199 20.48 -4.45 -14.23
CA LYS A 199 21.04 -4.86 -12.93
C LYS A 199 20.34 -6.11 -12.43
N GLN A 200 21.15 -7.03 -11.82
CA GLN A 200 20.66 -8.29 -11.29
C GLN A 200 20.96 -8.39 -9.80
N VAL A 201 20.03 -8.94 -9.04
CA VAL A 201 20.15 -9.06 -7.60
C VAL A 201 19.79 -10.45 -7.10
N VAL A 202 20.32 -10.81 -5.93
CA VAL A 202 19.81 -11.89 -5.09
C VAL A 202 18.92 -11.23 -4.03
N GLY A 203 17.63 -11.55 -4.01
CA GLY A 203 16.67 -11.01 -3.05
C GLY A 203 16.55 -11.90 -1.82
N TYR A 204 16.06 -11.38 -0.71
CA TYR A 204 15.70 -12.24 0.42
C TYR A 204 14.44 -13.04 0.10
N HIS A 205 13.40 -12.35 -0.36
CA HIS A 205 12.07 -12.81 -0.74
C HIS A 205 11.64 -12.13 -2.04
N ALA A 206 10.53 -12.52 -2.63
CA ALA A 206 10.00 -11.95 -3.88
C ALA A 206 9.30 -10.57 -3.68
N THR A 207 9.66 -9.82 -2.64
CA THR A 207 9.00 -8.56 -2.24
C THR A 207 9.03 -7.49 -3.33
N TYR A 208 10.14 -7.34 -4.03
CA TYR A 208 10.36 -6.22 -4.95
C TYR A 208 10.16 -6.57 -6.42
N ARG A 209 9.42 -7.64 -6.74
CA ARG A 209 9.20 -8.10 -8.13
C ARG A 209 8.61 -7.03 -9.04
N TYR A 210 7.63 -6.27 -8.58
CA TYR A 210 7.03 -5.18 -9.34
C TYR A 210 8.00 -4.03 -9.58
N LEU A 211 8.79 -3.67 -8.57
CA LEU A 211 9.84 -2.66 -8.66
C LEU A 211 10.88 -3.05 -9.70
N TYR A 212 11.40 -4.28 -9.60
CA TYR A 212 12.40 -4.77 -10.54
C TYR A 212 11.86 -4.88 -11.96
N HIS A 213 10.64 -5.38 -12.11
CA HIS A 213 10.00 -5.45 -13.42
C HIS A 213 9.87 -4.05 -14.06
N TRP A 214 9.47 -3.06 -13.27
CA TRP A 214 9.32 -1.69 -13.73
C TRP A 214 10.67 -1.03 -14.10
N LEU A 215 11.70 -1.19 -13.27
CA LEU A 215 13.02 -0.58 -13.49
C LEU A 215 13.91 -1.38 -14.48
N GLY A 216 13.41 -2.51 -15.00
CA GLY A 216 14.18 -3.38 -15.91
C GLY A 216 15.33 -4.12 -15.22
N MET A 217 15.25 -4.31 -13.90
CA MET A 217 16.13 -5.15 -13.08
C MET A 217 15.62 -6.60 -13.06
N LYS A 218 16.44 -7.50 -12.52
CA LYS A 218 16.07 -8.91 -12.35
C LYS A 218 16.55 -9.47 -11.02
N GLN A 219 15.67 -10.13 -10.28
CA GLN A 219 16.05 -11.00 -9.17
C GLN A 219 16.30 -12.40 -9.72
N ILE A 220 17.51 -12.91 -9.54
CA ILE A 220 17.95 -14.18 -10.14
C ILE A 220 17.90 -15.35 -9.16
N ALA A 221 17.90 -15.07 -7.85
CA ALA A 221 17.80 -16.08 -6.79
C ALA A 221 17.24 -15.43 -5.51
N ASP A 222 16.80 -16.28 -4.57
CA ASP A 222 16.26 -15.89 -3.28
C ASP A 222 17.15 -16.44 -2.16
N LEU A 223 17.30 -15.68 -1.03
CA LEU A 223 17.97 -16.18 0.18
C LEU A 223 17.11 -17.26 0.86
N GLU A 224 15.80 -17.17 0.72
CA GLU A 224 14.88 -18.22 1.15
C GLU A 224 14.96 -19.43 0.20
N PRO A 225 15.05 -20.66 0.72
CA PRO A 225 15.00 -21.85 -0.12
C PRO A 225 13.63 -22.07 -0.78
N LYS A 226 12.58 -21.53 -0.15
CA LYS A 226 11.21 -21.41 -0.64
C LYS A 226 10.58 -20.20 0.07
N PRO A 227 9.61 -19.49 -0.55
CA PRO A 227 8.92 -18.38 0.07
C PRO A 227 8.41 -18.71 1.49
N GLY A 228 8.68 -17.84 2.46
CA GLY A 228 8.31 -18.02 3.86
C GLY A 228 9.17 -19.04 4.65
N ILE A 229 10.13 -19.70 4.03
CA ILE A 229 11.05 -20.60 4.71
C ILE A 229 12.38 -19.90 4.97
N SER A 230 12.71 -19.73 6.24
CA SER A 230 13.95 -19.05 6.64
C SER A 230 15.19 -19.59 5.94
N PRO A 231 16.16 -18.73 5.55
CA PRO A 231 17.41 -19.13 4.91
C PRO A 231 18.16 -20.19 5.72
N THR A 232 18.53 -21.29 5.06
CA THR A 232 19.32 -22.35 5.67
C THR A 232 20.79 -22.27 5.21
N THR A 233 21.72 -22.73 6.05
CA THR A 233 23.15 -22.73 5.71
C THR A 233 23.43 -23.48 4.41
N SER A 234 22.78 -24.63 4.16
CA SER A 234 22.96 -25.41 2.94
C SER A 234 22.48 -24.66 1.69
N HIS A 235 21.35 -23.93 1.81
CA HIS A 235 20.84 -23.12 0.71
C HIS A 235 21.76 -21.92 0.44
N LEU A 236 22.17 -21.19 1.48
CA LEU A 236 23.12 -20.07 1.33
C LEU A 236 24.44 -20.55 0.68
N GLN A 237 24.97 -21.71 1.09
CA GLN A 237 26.14 -22.32 0.44
C GLN A 237 25.91 -22.66 -1.04
N SER A 238 24.68 -23.00 -1.44
CA SER A 238 24.39 -23.21 -2.87
C SER A 238 24.44 -21.90 -3.67
N LEU A 239 24.05 -20.76 -3.05
CA LEU A 239 24.09 -19.44 -3.68
C LEU A 239 25.53 -18.93 -3.90
N THR A 240 26.52 -19.37 -3.11
CA THR A 240 27.93 -19.02 -3.37
C THR A 240 28.49 -19.67 -4.64
N LYS A 241 27.76 -20.61 -5.24
CA LYS A 241 28.14 -21.25 -6.51
C LYS A 241 27.61 -20.49 -7.74
N LEU A 242 26.79 -19.46 -7.54
CA LEU A 242 26.40 -18.56 -8.62
C LEU A 242 27.66 -17.90 -9.18
N ASP A 243 27.67 -17.67 -10.49
CA ASP A 243 28.73 -16.90 -11.10
C ASP A 243 28.82 -15.53 -10.43
N ALA A 244 30.02 -15.14 -10.01
CA ALA A 244 30.25 -13.88 -9.33
C ALA A 244 29.79 -12.66 -10.15
N ASP A 245 29.79 -12.75 -11.47
CA ASP A 245 29.36 -11.69 -12.36
C ASP A 245 27.87 -11.76 -12.71
N SER A 246 27.14 -12.77 -12.22
CA SER A 246 25.73 -12.96 -12.52
C SER A 246 24.78 -12.07 -11.71
N PHE A 247 25.26 -11.41 -10.66
CA PHE A 247 24.46 -10.45 -9.88
C PHE A 247 25.31 -9.32 -9.30
N ASP A 248 24.67 -8.18 -9.08
CA ASP A 248 25.33 -6.93 -8.67
C ASP A 248 25.27 -6.70 -7.16
N ALA A 249 24.18 -7.12 -6.50
CA ALA A 249 23.95 -6.92 -5.06
C ALA A 249 23.03 -7.98 -4.45
N ILE A 250 22.97 -7.96 -3.11
CA ILE A 250 22.06 -8.76 -2.28
C ILE A 250 21.05 -7.79 -1.66
N VAL A 251 19.75 -8.06 -1.80
CA VAL A 251 18.69 -7.16 -1.31
C VAL A 251 17.83 -7.86 -0.26
N TYR A 252 17.60 -7.18 0.86
CA TYR A 252 16.67 -7.64 1.89
C TYR A 252 15.76 -6.50 2.35
N SER A 253 14.62 -6.83 2.94
CA SER A 253 13.64 -5.87 3.42
C SER A 253 13.86 -5.52 4.89
N SER A 254 13.49 -4.30 5.29
CA SER A 254 13.71 -3.72 6.62
C SER A 254 13.09 -4.53 7.78
N HIS A 255 12.13 -5.42 7.52
CA HIS A 255 11.52 -6.31 8.51
C HIS A 255 12.24 -7.67 8.63
N GLN A 256 13.12 -7.98 7.68
CA GLN A 256 13.83 -9.26 7.60
C GLN A 256 15.15 -9.24 8.36
N GLU A 257 15.64 -10.41 8.75
CA GLU A 257 16.94 -10.54 9.39
C GLU A 257 18.08 -10.26 8.40
N GLN A 258 19.00 -9.38 8.77
CA GLN A 258 20.16 -9.02 7.94
C GLN A 258 21.20 -10.15 7.84
N ARG A 259 21.26 -11.03 8.85
CA ARG A 259 22.33 -12.03 8.97
C ARG A 259 22.53 -12.92 7.73
N PRO A 260 21.49 -13.45 7.07
CA PRO A 260 21.68 -14.25 5.84
C PRO A 260 22.29 -13.43 4.69
N ALA A 261 21.89 -12.18 4.55
CA ALA A 261 22.42 -11.28 3.51
C ALA A 261 23.90 -10.96 3.77
N ASN A 262 24.29 -10.64 5.01
CA ASN A 262 25.69 -10.42 5.39
C ASN A 262 26.53 -11.68 5.20
N TRP A 263 25.97 -12.85 5.56
CA TRP A 263 26.68 -14.11 5.35
C TRP A 263 27.02 -14.32 3.87
N LEU A 264 26.08 -14.07 2.97
CA LEU A 264 26.33 -14.18 1.53
C LEU A 264 27.30 -13.11 1.03
N GLN A 265 27.22 -11.87 1.57
CA GLN A 265 28.19 -10.79 1.30
C GLN A 265 29.63 -11.25 1.63
N ASP A 266 29.84 -11.81 2.82
CA ASP A 266 31.16 -12.25 3.29
C ASP A 266 31.78 -13.33 2.37
N HIS A 267 30.92 -14.11 1.69
CA HIS A 267 31.38 -15.21 0.83
C HIS A 267 31.46 -14.83 -0.65
N THR A 268 30.79 -13.75 -1.08
CA THR A 268 30.76 -13.35 -2.49
C THR A 268 31.38 -11.99 -2.77
N GLY A 269 31.59 -11.18 -1.73
CA GLY A 269 32.06 -9.78 -1.85
C GLY A 269 31.00 -8.84 -2.43
N LYS A 270 29.76 -9.28 -2.68
CA LYS A 270 28.70 -8.44 -3.24
C LYS A 270 28.09 -7.53 -2.16
N PRO A 271 27.80 -6.26 -2.48
CA PRO A 271 27.19 -5.35 -1.52
C PRO A 271 25.79 -5.78 -1.10
N VAL A 272 25.40 -5.39 0.13
CA VAL A 272 24.05 -5.61 0.67
C VAL A 272 23.28 -4.31 0.66
N ILE A 273 22.04 -4.36 0.20
CA ILE A 273 21.08 -3.24 0.20
C ILE A 273 19.90 -3.60 1.08
N GLN A 274 19.59 -2.76 2.04
CA GLN A 274 18.34 -2.83 2.79
C GLN A 274 17.32 -1.88 2.15
N LEU A 275 16.14 -2.38 1.81
CA LEU A 275 15.04 -1.54 1.32
C LEU A 275 13.86 -1.56 2.29
N PRO A 276 13.04 -0.50 2.35
CA PRO A 276 11.81 -0.52 3.13
C PRO A 276 10.80 -1.52 2.54
N LEU A 277 10.05 -2.22 3.40
CA LEU A 277 8.90 -3.04 2.99
C LEU A 277 7.72 -2.17 2.59
N THR A 278 7.50 -1.12 3.35
CA THR A 278 6.37 -0.19 3.28
C THR A 278 6.79 1.16 3.85
N VAL A 279 5.89 2.12 3.84
CA VAL A 279 6.12 3.45 4.40
C VAL A 279 6.33 3.42 5.91
N SER A 280 7.19 4.27 6.42
CA SER A 280 7.36 4.57 7.83
C SER A 280 6.22 5.45 8.34
N GLU A 281 6.11 5.65 9.64
CA GLU A 281 5.11 6.53 10.23
C GLU A 281 5.32 7.99 9.79
N GLY A 282 4.29 8.58 9.17
CA GLY A 282 4.31 9.94 8.65
C GLY A 282 4.97 10.09 7.28
N GLU A 283 5.50 9.03 6.70
CA GLU A 283 6.07 9.01 5.36
C GLU A 283 4.97 8.83 4.31
N SER A 284 5.05 9.55 3.21
CA SER A 284 4.17 9.39 2.06
C SER A 284 4.64 8.24 1.16
N LEU A 285 3.74 7.76 0.31
CA LEU A 285 4.07 6.66 -0.61
C LEU A 285 5.15 7.07 -1.63
N ASP A 286 5.16 8.32 -2.11
CA ASP A 286 6.16 8.80 -3.06
C ASP A 286 7.53 9.02 -2.41
N GLU A 287 7.61 9.41 -1.15
CA GLU A 287 8.86 9.46 -0.39
C GLU A 287 9.49 8.08 -0.25
N MET A 288 8.71 7.03 0.03
CA MET A 288 9.20 5.65 0.03
C MET A 288 9.79 5.25 -1.34
N TYR A 289 9.13 5.63 -2.44
CA TYR A 289 9.66 5.34 -3.78
C TYR A 289 10.95 6.12 -4.08
N ASP A 290 11.03 7.38 -3.66
CA ASP A 290 12.26 8.18 -3.76
C ASP A 290 13.41 7.47 -3.04
N GLN A 291 13.20 7.07 -1.78
CA GLN A 291 14.20 6.34 -0.98
C GLN A 291 14.63 5.03 -1.65
N VAL A 292 13.68 4.20 -2.06
CA VAL A 292 13.97 2.89 -2.68
C VAL A 292 14.83 3.02 -3.94
N ILE A 293 14.53 4.02 -4.79
CA ILE A 293 15.30 4.27 -6.01
C ILE A 293 16.69 4.80 -5.66
N ASP A 294 16.80 5.69 -4.68
CA ASP A 294 18.07 6.24 -4.24
C ASP A 294 18.98 5.19 -3.63
N ASP A 295 18.46 4.37 -2.71
CA ASP A 295 19.20 3.27 -2.08
C ASP A 295 19.74 2.28 -3.12
N LEU A 296 18.97 1.99 -4.16
CA LEU A 296 19.43 1.13 -5.26
C LEU A 296 20.53 1.80 -6.10
N LEU A 297 20.37 3.08 -6.43
CA LEU A 297 21.33 3.82 -7.25
C LEU A 297 22.66 4.00 -6.54
N ASP A 298 22.64 4.35 -5.27
CA ASP A 298 23.85 4.61 -4.47
C ASP A 298 24.80 3.41 -4.45
N VAL A 299 24.25 2.19 -4.47
CA VAL A 299 25.04 0.97 -4.43
C VAL A 299 25.32 0.40 -5.83
N LEU A 300 24.31 0.40 -6.71
CA LEU A 300 24.41 -0.26 -8.02
C LEU A 300 24.98 0.62 -9.12
N VAL A 301 24.95 1.93 -8.92
CA VAL A 301 25.44 2.93 -9.88
C VAL A 301 26.25 4.01 -9.14
N PRO A 302 27.29 3.63 -8.39
CA PRO A 302 28.05 4.60 -7.63
C PRO A 302 28.65 5.67 -8.56
N PRO A 303 28.74 6.92 -8.11
CA PRO A 303 29.35 7.99 -8.90
C PRO A 303 30.79 7.61 -9.29
N VAL A 304 31.13 7.83 -10.55
CA VAL A 304 32.51 7.61 -11.03
C VAL A 304 33.44 8.49 -10.21
N PRO A 305 34.47 7.93 -9.55
CA PRO A 305 35.44 8.72 -8.81
C PRO A 305 36.06 9.78 -9.74
N VAL A 306 35.86 11.06 -9.43
CA VAL A 306 36.55 12.12 -10.13
C VAL A 306 38.05 11.94 -9.83
N LYS A 307 38.84 11.53 -10.82
CA LYS A 307 40.30 11.53 -10.69
C LYS A 307 40.72 12.97 -10.57
N ILE A 308 41.10 13.37 -9.36
CA ILE A 308 41.77 14.66 -9.07
C ILE A 308 43.19 14.61 -9.56
#